data_9fc16516d5425736b593fa8077212e1c
#
_entry.id   9fc16516d5425736b593fa8077212e1c
#
_cell.length_a   1.000
_cell.length_b   1.000
_cell.length_c   1.000
_cell.angle_alpha   90.00
_cell.angle_beta   90.00
_cell.angle_gamma   90.00
#
_symmetry.space_group_name_H-M   'P 1'
#
loop_
_entity.id
_entity.type
_entity.pdbx_description
1 polymer ?
#
loop_
_entity_poly.entity_id
_entity_poly.type
_entity_poly.pdbx_seq_one_letter_code
_entity_poly.pdbx_strand_id
1 'polypeptide(L)'
;MVNTMERRLHIVSFDVPYPADYGGVIDVYYKIKALADQGVSIILHCYQYGRPEQQELEDLCERVYYYPRLRGIFSALSREPYIIYSRRSQNLLSHLLEDDAPILFEGLHTCHFLSHPALSNRLRIVRACNIEHEYYHYLAKGTRSLFKKLYFFLESYRLRLFEKNLRYAHYILAITPRERDYFAHHYPGVEVQWISGFHGDQKVKNQPGKGDYFLFHGKLSVLENELTAKRLIRLAPQLPLPLV
;
A
#
# COMPACT_ATOMS: atom_id res chain seq x y z
N MET A 1 3.15 -15.70 -36.31
CA MET A 1 3.77 -14.64 -35.46
C MET A 1 2.69 -14.22 -34.45
N VAL A 2 2.82 -14.66 -33.21
CA VAL A 2 1.93 -14.24 -32.14
C VAL A 2 2.27 -12.78 -31.90
N ASN A 3 1.31 -11.89 -32.17
CA ASN A 3 1.41 -10.48 -31.89
C ASN A 3 1.55 -10.34 -30.35
N THR A 4 2.78 -10.22 -29.86
CA THR A 4 3.04 -9.87 -28.47
C THR A 4 2.60 -8.44 -28.30
N MET A 5 1.29 -8.24 -27.99
CA MET A 5 0.88 -6.96 -27.42
C MET A 5 1.85 -6.67 -26.28
N GLU A 6 2.56 -5.59 -26.38
CA GLU A 6 3.41 -5.08 -25.31
C GLU A 6 2.56 -4.99 -24.05
N ARG A 7 2.82 -5.88 -23.08
CA ARG A 7 2.07 -5.91 -21.82
C ARG A 7 2.57 -4.76 -20.95
N ARG A 8 2.02 -3.58 -21.15
CA ARG A 8 2.38 -2.39 -20.39
C ARG A 8 1.45 -2.21 -19.19
N LEU A 9 1.97 -1.72 -18.07
CA LEU A 9 1.23 -1.47 -16.84
C LEU A 9 1.77 -0.21 -16.15
N HIS A 10 0.89 0.74 -15.84
CA HIS A 10 1.20 1.82 -14.90
C HIS A 10 1.04 1.33 -13.46
N ILE A 11 2.04 1.55 -12.61
CA ILE A 11 1.98 1.29 -11.17
C ILE A 11 2.14 2.61 -10.42
N VAL A 12 1.13 3.00 -9.65
CA VAL A 12 1.18 4.22 -8.84
C VAL A 12 1.50 3.85 -7.39
N SER A 13 2.74 4.07 -6.99
CA SER A 13 3.25 3.74 -5.66
C SER A 13 3.11 4.90 -4.67
N PHE A 14 2.71 4.60 -3.46
CA PHE A 14 2.54 5.57 -2.38
C PHE A 14 3.86 6.11 -1.80
N ASP A 15 4.98 5.46 -2.08
CA ASP A 15 6.35 5.83 -1.70
C ASP A 15 7.31 5.28 -2.76
N VAL A 16 8.60 5.65 -2.71
CA VAL A 16 9.66 5.02 -3.51
C VAL A 16 9.87 3.60 -2.96
N PRO A 17 9.63 2.53 -3.75
CA PRO A 17 9.58 1.17 -3.19
C PRO A 17 10.95 0.52 -2.94
N TYR A 18 12.04 1.21 -3.22
CA TYR A 18 13.39 0.74 -2.92
C TYR A 18 14.15 1.73 -2.02
N PRO A 19 15.00 1.26 -1.06
CA PRO A 19 15.16 -0.14 -0.65
C PRO A 19 13.90 -0.73 -0.02
N ALA A 20 13.68 -2.05 -0.25
CA ALA A 20 12.50 -2.78 0.26
C ALA A 20 12.69 -3.14 1.75
N ASP A 21 12.54 -2.17 2.65
CA ASP A 21 12.91 -2.22 4.07
C ASP A 21 11.74 -2.16 5.06
N TYR A 22 10.49 -2.04 4.57
CA TYR A 22 9.26 -2.19 5.37
C TYR A 22 8.11 -2.77 4.55
N GLY A 23 7.10 -3.36 5.21
CA GLY A 23 6.09 -4.22 4.59
C GLY A 23 5.41 -3.66 3.35
N GLY A 24 5.00 -2.38 3.37
CA GLY A 24 4.34 -1.76 2.22
C GLY A 24 5.25 -1.69 0.98
N VAL A 25 6.48 -1.22 1.11
CA VAL A 25 7.41 -1.12 -0.02
C VAL A 25 7.96 -2.48 -0.45
N ILE A 26 8.04 -3.45 0.46
CA ILE A 26 8.39 -4.85 0.13
C ILE A 26 7.37 -5.41 -0.85
N ASP A 27 6.08 -5.30 -0.57
CA ASP A 27 5.01 -5.80 -1.45
C ASP A 27 5.08 -5.14 -2.84
N VAL A 28 5.29 -3.81 -2.90
CA VAL A 28 5.36 -3.09 -4.18
C VAL A 28 6.61 -3.49 -4.98
N TYR A 29 7.79 -3.48 -4.34
CA TYR A 29 9.06 -3.77 -5.03
C TYR A 29 9.10 -5.18 -5.62
N TYR A 30 8.77 -6.20 -4.81
CA TYR A 30 8.81 -7.58 -5.29
C TYR A 30 7.70 -7.89 -6.29
N LYS A 31 6.58 -7.17 -6.25
CA LYS A 31 5.55 -7.22 -7.29
C LYS A 31 6.07 -6.65 -8.61
N ILE A 32 6.71 -5.48 -8.59
CA ILE A 32 7.36 -4.88 -9.77
C ILE A 32 8.34 -5.87 -10.37
N LYS A 33 9.22 -6.44 -9.54
CA LYS A 33 10.21 -7.43 -9.98
C LYS A 33 9.55 -8.65 -10.60
N ALA A 34 8.54 -9.23 -9.95
CA ALA A 34 7.84 -10.41 -10.45
C ALA A 34 7.11 -10.14 -11.78
N LEU A 35 6.56 -8.95 -11.98
CA LEU A 35 5.89 -8.56 -13.22
C LEU A 35 6.92 -8.31 -14.33
N ALA A 36 8.04 -7.64 -14.04
CA ALA A 36 9.14 -7.45 -14.98
C ALA A 36 9.74 -8.79 -15.43
N ASP A 37 9.96 -9.73 -14.51
CA ASP A 37 10.44 -11.09 -14.80
C ASP A 37 9.46 -11.86 -15.73
N GLN A 38 8.18 -11.48 -15.77
CA GLN A 38 7.15 -12.03 -16.68
C GLN A 38 7.01 -11.24 -17.98
N GLY A 39 7.91 -10.30 -18.24
CA GLY A 39 7.93 -9.50 -19.47
C GLY A 39 6.85 -8.40 -19.51
N VAL A 40 6.37 -7.93 -18.36
CA VAL A 40 5.51 -6.76 -18.29
C VAL A 40 6.37 -5.50 -18.30
N SER A 41 6.11 -4.59 -19.24
CA SER A 41 6.72 -3.26 -19.32
C SER A 41 6.05 -2.35 -18.30
N ILE A 42 6.81 -1.86 -17.31
CA ILE A 42 6.26 -1.13 -16.18
C ILE A 42 6.60 0.35 -16.30
N ILE A 43 5.56 1.21 -16.22
CA ILE A 43 5.72 2.64 -16.00
C ILE A 43 5.40 2.90 -14.53
N LEU A 44 6.44 3.21 -13.75
CA LEU A 44 6.34 3.38 -12.31
C LEU A 44 6.18 4.86 -11.94
N HIS A 45 5.21 5.15 -11.09
CA HIS A 45 4.94 6.48 -10.56
C HIS A 45 5.13 6.48 -9.04
N CYS A 46 6.16 7.14 -8.53
CA CYS A 46 6.53 7.15 -7.12
C CYS A 46 6.23 8.50 -6.45
N TYR A 47 5.53 8.49 -5.33
CA TYR A 47 5.46 9.66 -4.47
C TYR A 47 6.64 9.67 -3.48
N GLN A 48 7.46 10.75 -3.50
CA GLN A 48 8.63 10.86 -2.64
C GLN A 48 8.26 11.32 -1.23
N TYR A 49 8.68 10.54 -0.23
CA TYR A 49 8.55 10.88 1.19
C TYR A 49 9.85 10.59 1.94
N GLY A 50 10.89 11.38 1.65
CA GLY A 50 12.20 11.25 2.27
C GLY A 50 13.09 10.17 1.65
N ARG A 51 12.63 9.49 0.58
CA ARG A 51 13.41 8.54 -0.20
C ARG A 51 13.83 9.18 -1.51
N PRO A 52 15.11 9.10 -1.90
CA PRO A 52 15.60 9.60 -3.18
C PRO A 52 15.18 8.70 -4.34
N GLU A 53 15.43 9.15 -5.55
CA GLU A 53 15.40 8.35 -6.77
C GLU A 53 16.35 7.16 -6.67
N GLN A 54 16.01 6.05 -7.31
CA GLN A 54 16.70 4.78 -7.16
C GLN A 54 17.01 4.15 -8.52
N GLN A 55 18.31 3.98 -8.83
CA GLN A 55 18.75 3.35 -10.07
C GLN A 55 18.18 1.94 -10.25
N GLU A 56 18.04 1.18 -9.16
CA GLU A 56 17.44 -0.15 -9.14
C GLU A 56 16.03 -0.18 -9.73
N LEU A 57 15.26 0.89 -9.57
CA LEU A 57 13.91 1.00 -10.14
C LEU A 57 13.95 1.40 -11.62
N GLU A 58 14.90 2.26 -12.00
CA GLU A 58 15.12 2.64 -13.39
C GLU A 58 15.55 1.43 -14.24
N ASP A 59 16.35 0.52 -13.65
CA ASP A 59 16.82 -0.69 -14.33
C ASP A 59 15.70 -1.76 -14.48
N LEU A 60 14.70 -1.74 -13.59
CA LEU A 60 13.59 -2.70 -13.60
C LEU A 60 12.39 -2.25 -14.43
N CYS A 61 12.22 -0.94 -14.60
CA CYS A 61 11.03 -0.37 -15.22
C CYS A 61 11.36 0.27 -16.58
N GLU A 62 10.37 0.33 -17.47
CA GLU A 62 10.50 1.07 -18.73
C GLU A 62 10.73 2.56 -18.47
N ARG A 63 10.06 3.09 -17.44
CA ARG A 63 10.17 4.47 -17.01
C ARG A 63 9.77 4.63 -15.55
N VAL A 64 10.43 5.54 -14.84
CA VAL A 64 10.09 5.90 -13.46
C VAL A 64 9.85 7.41 -13.38
N TYR A 65 8.72 7.79 -12.77
CA TYR A 65 8.38 9.17 -12.48
C TYR A 65 8.35 9.39 -10.97
N TYR A 66 8.93 10.49 -10.51
CA TYR A 66 8.97 10.86 -9.10
C TYR A 66 8.17 12.14 -8.86
N TYR A 67 7.27 12.09 -7.88
CA TYR A 67 6.41 13.21 -7.52
C TYR A 67 6.63 13.61 -6.07
N PRO A 68 6.83 14.92 -5.78
CA PRO A 68 6.91 15.37 -4.40
C PRO A 68 5.56 15.22 -3.71
N ARG A 69 5.57 14.74 -2.46
CA ARG A 69 4.37 14.78 -1.62
C ARG A 69 4.07 16.20 -1.17
N LEU A 70 2.82 16.61 -1.28
CA LEU A 70 2.35 17.90 -0.75
C LEU A 70 2.36 17.87 0.77
N ARG A 71 3.09 18.80 1.37
CA ARG A 71 3.17 19.00 2.81
C ARG A 71 2.54 20.35 3.15
N GLY A 72 1.88 20.46 4.30
CA GLY A 72 1.36 21.75 4.77
C GLY A 72 0.02 21.65 5.47
N ILE A 73 -0.35 22.75 6.14
CA ILE A 73 -1.57 22.89 6.94
C ILE A 73 -2.85 22.89 6.10
N PHE A 74 -2.77 23.19 4.80
CA PHE A 74 -3.94 23.20 3.91
C PHE A 74 -4.62 21.83 3.77
N SER A 75 -3.90 20.74 4.08
CA SER A 75 -4.50 19.40 4.15
C SER A 75 -5.56 19.30 5.24
N ALA A 76 -5.44 20.05 6.33
CA ALA A 76 -6.41 20.06 7.41
C ALA A 76 -7.77 20.64 6.99
N LEU A 77 -7.77 21.56 6.02
CA LEU A 77 -8.95 22.19 5.43
C LEU A 77 -9.54 21.37 4.27
N SER A 78 -8.83 20.36 3.78
CA SER A 78 -9.31 19.50 2.71
C SER A 78 -10.41 18.55 3.19
N ARG A 79 -11.36 18.24 2.31
CA ARG A 79 -12.32 17.15 2.53
C ARG A 79 -11.67 15.77 2.30
N GLU A 80 -10.57 15.70 1.56
CA GLU A 80 -9.82 14.47 1.34
C GLU A 80 -8.95 14.15 2.56
N PRO A 81 -8.78 12.86 2.91
CA PRO A 81 -7.84 12.44 3.93
C PRO A 81 -6.41 12.88 3.58
N TYR A 82 -5.59 13.18 4.59
CA TYR A 82 -4.22 13.66 4.37
C TYR A 82 -3.36 12.71 3.53
N ILE A 83 -3.52 11.40 3.73
CA ILE A 83 -2.72 10.40 2.97
C ILE A 83 -3.02 10.43 1.48
N ILE A 84 -4.23 10.80 1.06
CA ILE A 84 -4.63 10.98 -0.34
C ILE A 84 -4.26 12.39 -0.80
N TYR A 85 -4.67 13.42 -0.05
CA TYR A 85 -4.39 14.82 -0.37
C TYR A 85 -2.93 15.08 -0.66
N SER A 86 -2.03 14.49 0.15
CA SER A 86 -0.59 14.68 0.00
C SER A 86 0.00 14.00 -1.26
N ARG A 87 -0.77 13.14 -1.92
CA ARG A 87 -0.37 12.39 -3.13
C ARG A 87 -1.20 12.75 -4.35
N ARG A 88 -1.60 14.00 -4.47
CA ARG A 88 -2.23 14.53 -5.67
C ARG A 88 -1.20 15.32 -6.49
N SER A 89 -0.98 14.91 -7.71
CA SER A 89 -0.09 15.58 -8.65
C SER A 89 -0.76 15.61 -10.03
N GLN A 90 -0.92 16.79 -10.60
CA GLN A 90 -1.47 16.92 -11.97
C GLN A 90 -0.54 16.30 -13.00
N ASN A 91 0.77 16.29 -12.74
CA ASN A 91 1.75 15.61 -13.61
C ASN A 91 1.50 14.09 -13.64
N LEU A 92 1.06 13.47 -12.51
CA LEU A 92 0.66 12.07 -12.55
C LEU A 92 -0.50 11.85 -13.52
N LEU A 93 -1.54 12.67 -13.46
CA LEU A 93 -2.67 12.54 -14.38
C LEU A 93 -2.23 12.71 -15.83
N SER A 94 -1.37 13.71 -16.13
CA SER A 94 -0.86 13.92 -17.49
C SER A 94 -0.10 12.70 -18.01
N HIS A 95 0.80 12.12 -17.19
CA HIS A 95 1.55 10.93 -17.59
C HIS A 95 0.66 9.68 -17.72
N LEU A 96 -0.37 9.55 -16.88
CA LEU A 96 -1.34 8.46 -17.04
C LEU A 96 -2.16 8.58 -18.34
N LEU A 97 -2.30 9.76 -18.91
CA LEU A 97 -3.06 10.02 -20.15
C LEU A 97 -2.18 9.93 -21.41
N GLU A 98 -0.89 9.60 -21.30
CA GLU A 98 0.02 9.42 -22.45
C GLU A 98 -0.30 8.15 -23.26
N ASP A 99 -0.96 7.16 -22.64
CA ASP A 99 -1.37 5.91 -23.28
C ASP A 99 -2.67 5.35 -22.68
N ASP A 100 -3.07 4.13 -23.05
CA ASP A 100 -4.27 3.45 -22.54
C ASP A 100 -3.94 2.23 -21.67
N ALA A 101 -2.68 1.98 -21.27
CA ALA A 101 -2.30 0.82 -20.51
C ALA A 101 -3.04 0.75 -19.14
N PRO A 102 -3.32 -0.42 -18.58
CA PRO A 102 -3.92 -0.58 -17.26
C PRO A 102 -3.20 0.20 -16.18
N ILE A 103 -3.92 0.55 -15.11
CA ILE A 103 -3.35 1.29 -13.97
C ILE A 103 -3.56 0.48 -12.69
N LEU A 104 -2.48 0.18 -11.97
CA LEU A 104 -2.46 -0.40 -10.63
C LEU A 104 -2.17 0.69 -9.60
N PHE A 105 -3.14 0.99 -8.76
CA PHE A 105 -3.01 1.91 -7.63
C PHE A 105 -2.59 1.14 -6.37
N GLU A 106 -1.43 1.44 -5.82
CA GLU A 106 -0.91 0.82 -4.60
C GLU A 106 -1.47 1.49 -3.35
N GLY A 107 -2.45 0.85 -2.74
CA GLY A 107 -3.18 1.33 -1.58
C GLY A 107 -4.18 2.45 -1.90
N LEU A 108 -5.10 2.69 -0.98
CA LEU A 108 -6.05 3.81 -1.06
C LEU A 108 -5.33 5.16 -1.15
N HIS A 109 -4.09 5.23 -0.65
CA HIS A 109 -3.21 6.40 -0.66
C HIS A 109 -3.01 7.03 -2.05
N THR A 110 -3.03 6.22 -3.11
CA THR A 110 -2.73 6.64 -4.48
C THR A 110 -3.99 6.88 -5.32
N CYS A 111 -5.18 6.64 -4.75
CA CYS A 111 -6.44 6.62 -5.46
C CYS A 111 -7.07 8.00 -5.72
N HIS A 112 -6.32 9.11 -5.63
CA HIS A 112 -6.86 10.46 -5.89
C HIS A 112 -7.57 10.55 -7.24
N PHE A 113 -6.97 9.98 -8.29
CA PHE A 113 -7.51 10.02 -9.66
C PHE A 113 -8.34 8.78 -10.03
N LEU A 114 -8.58 7.84 -9.12
CA LEU A 114 -9.32 6.61 -9.42
C LEU A 114 -10.70 6.86 -10.06
N SER A 115 -11.39 7.91 -9.62
CA SER A 115 -12.72 8.30 -10.14
C SER A 115 -12.67 9.39 -11.22
N HIS A 116 -11.46 9.76 -11.71
CA HIS A 116 -11.33 10.85 -12.67
C HIS A 116 -11.96 10.48 -14.02
N PRO A 117 -12.83 11.33 -14.62
CA PRO A 117 -13.55 11.01 -15.85
C PRO A 117 -12.65 10.64 -17.04
N ALA A 118 -11.49 11.28 -17.17
CA ALA A 118 -10.53 10.97 -18.24
C ALA A 118 -9.95 9.55 -18.15
N LEU A 119 -10.06 8.87 -17.00
CA LEU A 119 -9.61 7.50 -16.80
C LEU A 119 -10.78 6.50 -16.85
N SER A 120 -11.99 6.92 -17.20
CA SER A 120 -13.19 6.06 -17.16
C SER A 120 -13.07 4.81 -18.04
N ASN A 121 -12.41 4.91 -19.18
CA ASN A 121 -12.22 3.82 -20.14
C ASN A 121 -10.96 2.97 -19.85
N ARG A 122 -10.19 3.32 -18.81
CA ARG A 122 -8.96 2.60 -18.43
C ARG A 122 -9.27 1.47 -17.46
N LEU A 123 -8.61 0.33 -17.63
CA LEU A 123 -8.62 -0.73 -16.61
C LEU A 123 -7.91 -0.23 -15.35
N ARG A 124 -8.65 -0.13 -14.24
CA ARG A 124 -8.19 0.40 -12.95
C ARG A 124 -8.24 -0.69 -11.91
N ILE A 125 -7.08 -0.99 -11.34
CA ILE A 125 -6.85 -2.03 -10.34
C ILE A 125 -6.38 -1.34 -9.07
N VAL A 126 -6.89 -1.74 -7.91
CA VAL A 126 -6.44 -1.21 -6.62
C VAL A 126 -5.87 -2.35 -5.78
N ARG A 127 -4.63 -2.21 -5.31
CA ARG A 127 -4.04 -3.07 -4.30
C ARG A 127 -4.48 -2.58 -2.91
N ALA A 128 -5.24 -3.36 -2.18
CA ALA A 128 -5.72 -2.99 -0.85
C ALA A 128 -4.96 -3.78 0.22
N CYS A 129 -4.04 -3.11 0.92
CA CYS A 129 -3.24 -3.71 1.98
C CYS A 129 -3.90 -3.63 3.35
N ASN A 130 -4.84 -2.69 3.54
CA ASN A 130 -5.56 -2.46 4.78
C ASN A 130 -6.96 -1.91 4.48
N ILE A 131 -7.86 -2.06 5.44
CA ILE A 131 -9.07 -1.23 5.54
C ILE A 131 -8.64 0.06 6.24
N GLU A 132 -8.25 1.08 5.47
CA GLU A 132 -7.53 2.26 5.99
C GLU A 132 -8.28 3.01 7.09
N HIS A 133 -9.59 3.15 6.99
CA HIS A 133 -10.37 3.84 8.02
C HIS A 133 -10.40 3.06 9.35
N GLU A 134 -10.40 1.72 9.33
CA GLU A 134 -10.27 0.90 10.54
C GLU A 134 -8.87 1.06 11.14
N TYR A 135 -7.83 1.03 10.31
CA TYR A 135 -6.46 1.22 10.76
C TYR A 135 -6.30 2.55 11.51
N TYR A 136 -6.78 3.66 10.94
CA TYR A 136 -6.74 4.96 11.61
C TYR A 136 -7.60 5.01 12.88
N HIS A 137 -8.71 4.28 12.91
CA HIS A 137 -9.52 4.13 14.12
C HIS A 137 -8.74 3.41 15.24
N TYR A 138 -7.98 2.36 14.91
CA TYR A 138 -7.10 1.69 15.87
C TYR A 138 -5.98 2.60 16.37
N LEU A 139 -5.36 3.39 15.49
CA LEU A 139 -4.37 4.40 15.88
C LEU A 139 -4.95 5.41 16.89
N ALA A 140 -6.20 5.86 16.65
CA ALA A 140 -6.89 6.75 17.57
C ALA A 140 -7.09 6.13 18.96
N LYS A 141 -7.43 4.83 19.02
CA LYS A 141 -7.58 4.10 20.28
C LYS A 141 -6.25 3.85 21.00
N GLY A 142 -5.18 3.62 20.25
CA GLY A 142 -3.84 3.30 20.78
C GLY A 142 -3.06 4.52 21.29
N THR A 143 -3.39 5.74 20.85
CA THR A 143 -2.64 6.95 21.24
C THR A 143 -3.13 7.55 22.55
N ARG A 144 -2.17 8.03 23.38
CA ARG A 144 -2.47 8.76 24.63
C ARG A 144 -2.69 10.25 24.41
N SER A 145 -2.21 10.83 23.32
CA SER A 145 -2.34 12.25 23.02
C SER A 145 -3.75 12.56 22.53
N LEU A 146 -4.47 13.45 23.20
CA LEU A 146 -5.82 13.87 22.82
C LEU A 146 -5.87 14.50 21.44
N PHE A 147 -4.88 15.33 21.08
CA PHE A 147 -4.78 15.93 19.74
C PHE A 147 -4.58 14.88 18.64
N LYS A 148 -3.66 13.92 18.86
CA LYS A 148 -3.46 12.82 17.92
C LYS A 148 -4.70 11.94 17.82
N LYS A 149 -5.38 11.70 18.96
CA LYS A 149 -6.62 10.91 18.99
C LYS A 149 -7.71 11.56 18.14
N LEU A 150 -7.94 12.87 18.32
CA LEU A 150 -8.91 13.62 17.54
C LEU A 150 -8.53 13.62 16.05
N TYR A 151 -7.26 13.86 15.73
CA TYR A 151 -6.76 13.82 14.36
C TYR A 151 -7.02 12.45 13.70
N PHE A 152 -6.66 11.34 14.36
CA PHE A 152 -6.87 10.01 13.79
C PHE A 152 -8.35 9.65 13.66
N PHE A 153 -9.23 10.10 14.56
CA PHE A 153 -10.66 9.92 14.39
C PHE A 153 -11.21 10.68 13.19
N LEU A 154 -10.80 11.93 12.99
CA LEU A 154 -11.21 12.74 11.85
C LEU A 154 -10.70 12.12 10.53
N GLU A 155 -9.45 11.70 10.49
CA GLU A 155 -8.88 11.03 9.31
C GLU A 155 -9.56 9.68 9.04
N SER A 156 -9.86 8.87 10.08
CA SER A 156 -10.64 7.64 9.94
C SER A 156 -12.01 7.91 9.28
N TYR A 157 -12.72 8.92 9.74
CA TYR A 157 -14.00 9.31 9.14
C TYR A 157 -13.86 9.76 7.68
N ARG A 158 -12.86 10.61 7.38
CA ARG A 158 -12.56 11.06 6.00
C ARG A 158 -12.19 9.88 5.10
N LEU A 159 -11.37 8.95 5.59
CA LEU A 159 -10.98 7.74 4.87
C LEU A 159 -12.18 6.86 4.55
N ARG A 160 -13.10 6.68 5.50
CA ARG A 160 -14.34 5.93 5.27
C ARG A 160 -15.21 6.57 4.18
N LEU A 161 -15.25 7.90 4.12
CA LEU A 161 -15.96 8.61 3.05
C LEU A 161 -15.24 8.46 1.71
N PHE A 162 -13.91 8.59 1.68
CA PHE A 162 -13.11 8.51 0.47
C PHE A 162 -13.06 7.08 -0.10
N GLU A 163 -13.06 6.06 0.74
CA GLU A 163 -13.05 4.65 0.38
C GLU A 163 -14.18 4.29 -0.60
N LYS A 164 -15.31 5.03 -0.56
CA LYS A 164 -16.41 4.87 -1.53
C LYS A 164 -15.98 5.03 -2.99
N ASN A 165 -14.83 5.67 -3.26
CA ASN A 165 -14.27 5.77 -4.61
C ASN A 165 -13.77 4.42 -5.14
N LEU A 166 -13.56 3.42 -4.28
CA LEU A 166 -13.19 2.06 -4.72
C LEU A 166 -14.22 1.43 -5.66
N ARG A 167 -15.47 1.89 -5.64
CA ARG A 167 -16.51 1.49 -6.62
C ARG A 167 -16.14 1.78 -8.08
N TYR A 168 -15.17 2.68 -8.33
CA TYR A 168 -14.69 3.01 -9.67
C TYR A 168 -13.53 2.11 -10.13
N ALA A 169 -13.02 1.23 -9.28
CA ALA A 169 -12.07 0.20 -9.66
C ALA A 169 -12.80 -0.93 -10.43
N HIS A 170 -12.08 -1.61 -11.30
CA HIS A 170 -12.55 -2.87 -11.91
C HIS A 170 -12.17 -4.06 -11.03
N TYR A 171 -10.98 -3.99 -10.41
CA TYR A 171 -10.46 -5.02 -9.51
C TYR A 171 -9.94 -4.41 -8.22
N ILE A 172 -10.18 -5.12 -7.12
CA ILE A 172 -9.52 -4.87 -5.83
C ILE A 172 -8.73 -6.13 -5.48
N LEU A 173 -7.42 -5.98 -5.30
CA LEU A 173 -6.51 -7.06 -4.92
C LEU A 173 -6.21 -6.93 -3.41
N ALA A 174 -6.95 -7.66 -2.60
CA ALA A 174 -6.80 -7.67 -1.15
C ALA A 174 -5.61 -8.53 -0.71
N ILE A 175 -4.92 -8.14 0.37
CA ILE A 175 -3.73 -8.84 0.85
C ILE A 175 -4.07 -10.04 1.75
N THR A 176 -5.23 -10.03 2.41
CA THR A 176 -5.72 -11.14 3.24
C THR A 176 -7.16 -11.53 2.90
N PRO A 177 -7.61 -12.75 3.31
CA PRO A 177 -9.01 -13.13 3.15
C PRO A 177 -9.99 -12.18 3.85
N ARG A 178 -9.60 -11.59 5.00
CA ARG A 178 -10.45 -10.64 5.73
C ARG A 178 -10.73 -9.37 4.91
N GLU A 179 -9.69 -8.76 4.33
CA GLU A 179 -9.86 -7.60 3.46
C GLU A 179 -10.65 -7.95 2.20
N ARG A 180 -10.41 -9.13 1.60
CA ARG A 180 -11.20 -9.60 0.45
C ARG A 180 -12.68 -9.65 0.81
N ASP A 181 -13.06 -10.29 1.91
CA ASP A 181 -14.45 -10.45 2.32
C ASP A 181 -15.10 -9.10 2.64
N TYR A 182 -14.35 -8.20 3.28
CA TYR A 182 -14.79 -6.84 3.55
C TYR A 182 -15.08 -6.08 2.25
N PHE A 183 -14.14 -6.03 1.31
CA PHE A 183 -14.32 -5.27 0.07
C PHE A 183 -15.37 -5.90 -0.84
N ALA A 184 -15.43 -7.22 -0.95
CA ALA A 184 -16.47 -7.91 -1.72
C ALA A 184 -17.88 -7.62 -1.19
N HIS A 185 -18.05 -7.53 0.13
CA HIS A 185 -19.32 -7.17 0.75
C HIS A 185 -19.73 -5.72 0.49
N HIS A 186 -18.75 -4.76 0.58
CA HIS A 186 -19.05 -3.33 0.47
C HIS A 186 -19.09 -2.82 -0.98
N TYR A 187 -18.46 -3.52 -1.92
CA TYR A 187 -18.35 -3.14 -3.34
C TYR A 187 -18.76 -4.28 -4.27
N PRO A 188 -20.04 -4.70 -4.26
CA PRO A 188 -20.50 -5.87 -5.03
C PRO A 188 -20.39 -5.72 -6.55
N GLY A 189 -20.18 -4.48 -7.05
CA GLY A 189 -19.92 -4.18 -8.47
C GLY A 189 -18.45 -4.23 -8.89
N VAL A 190 -17.53 -4.55 -7.95
CA VAL A 190 -16.09 -4.63 -8.20
C VAL A 190 -15.64 -6.07 -7.99
N GLU A 191 -14.81 -6.58 -8.90
CA GLU A 191 -14.22 -7.91 -8.69
C GLU A 191 -13.13 -7.85 -7.63
N VAL A 192 -13.27 -8.63 -6.55
CA VAL A 192 -12.34 -8.63 -5.43
C VAL A 192 -11.63 -9.97 -5.33
N GLN A 193 -10.32 -9.95 -5.42
CA GLN A 193 -9.47 -11.13 -5.32
C GLN A 193 -8.50 -11.03 -4.14
N TRP A 194 -8.17 -12.18 -3.55
CA TRP A 194 -7.12 -12.29 -2.57
C TRP A 194 -5.81 -12.67 -3.25
N ILE A 195 -4.82 -11.79 -3.12
CA ILE A 195 -3.45 -12.03 -3.56
C ILE A 195 -2.54 -11.71 -2.38
N SER A 196 -1.83 -12.71 -1.86
CA SER A 196 -0.88 -12.56 -0.75
C SER A 196 0.18 -11.50 -1.03
N GLY A 197 0.84 -11.00 0.02
CA GLY A 197 1.94 -10.06 -0.10
C GLY A 197 3.12 -10.65 -0.87
N PHE A 198 3.73 -9.84 -1.73
CA PHE A 198 4.94 -10.20 -2.44
C PHE A 198 6.16 -10.01 -1.52
N HIS A 199 7.14 -10.90 -1.62
CA HIS A 199 8.40 -10.85 -0.85
C HIS A 199 9.53 -11.54 -1.61
N GLY A 200 10.78 -11.32 -1.19
CA GLY A 200 11.97 -11.84 -1.87
C GLY A 200 12.29 -13.32 -1.63
N ASP A 201 11.66 -13.93 -0.63
CA ASP A 201 11.97 -15.32 -0.27
C ASP A 201 11.25 -16.30 -1.19
N GLN A 202 12.01 -16.98 -2.01
CA GLN A 202 11.47 -17.97 -2.98
C GLN A 202 11.39 -19.39 -2.41
N LYS A 203 12.02 -19.65 -1.26
CA LYS A 203 12.09 -20.98 -0.64
C LYS A 203 11.95 -20.88 0.88
N VAL A 204 11.20 -21.80 1.44
CA VAL A 204 11.16 -22.03 2.89
C VAL A 204 12.51 -22.60 3.32
N LYS A 205 13.23 -21.91 4.19
CA LYS A 205 14.56 -22.30 4.68
C LYS A 205 14.55 -22.80 6.12
N ASN A 206 13.41 -22.72 6.81
CA ASN A 206 13.28 -23.21 8.18
C ASN A 206 13.36 -24.74 8.22
N GLN A 207 14.01 -25.27 9.25
CA GLN A 207 14.01 -26.69 9.54
C GLN A 207 12.80 -27.06 10.40
N PRO A 208 12.20 -28.26 10.20
CA PRO A 208 11.16 -28.75 11.07
C PRO A 208 11.72 -29.00 12.48
N GLY A 209 10.96 -28.64 13.52
CA GLY A 209 11.37 -28.84 14.90
C GLY A 209 10.77 -27.82 15.85
N LYS A 210 11.14 -27.92 17.14
CA LYS A 210 10.82 -26.94 18.17
C LYS A 210 12.06 -26.07 18.39
N GLY A 211 11.85 -24.74 18.45
CA GLY A 211 12.90 -23.80 18.83
C GLY A 211 13.05 -23.73 20.35
N ASP A 212 14.14 -23.14 20.78
CA ASP A 212 14.48 -22.94 22.19
C ASP A 212 14.10 -21.56 22.72
N TYR A 213 13.40 -20.76 21.89
CA TYR A 213 12.93 -19.41 22.24
C TYR A 213 11.68 -19.02 21.43
N PHE A 214 10.97 -18.00 21.93
CA PHE A 214 9.93 -17.29 21.17
C PHE A 214 10.57 -16.08 20.49
N LEU A 215 10.41 -15.95 19.19
CA LEU A 215 10.90 -14.80 18.43
C LEU A 215 9.77 -13.78 18.20
N PHE A 216 10.04 -12.51 18.54
CA PHE A 216 9.26 -11.38 18.07
C PHE A 216 10.06 -10.55 17.08
N HIS A 217 9.50 -10.36 15.90
CA HIS A 217 10.11 -9.54 14.84
C HIS A 217 9.15 -8.43 14.41
N GLY A 218 9.65 -7.19 14.36
CA GLY A 218 8.85 -6.04 13.92
C GLY A 218 9.60 -4.71 14.04
N LYS A 219 9.24 -3.73 13.20
CA LYS A 219 9.78 -2.37 13.26
C LYS A 219 9.16 -1.63 14.44
N LEU A 220 9.91 -1.40 15.52
CA LEU A 220 9.40 -0.80 16.76
C LEU A 220 9.00 0.67 16.66
N SER A 221 9.33 1.36 15.57
CA SER A 221 8.78 2.72 15.29
C SER A 221 7.31 2.70 14.84
N VAL A 222 6.75 1.52 14.56
CA VAL A 222 5.34 1.29 14.25
C VAL A 222 4.60 1.03 15.54
N LEU A 223 3.54 1.80 15.82
CA LEU A 223 2.82 1.79 17.10
C LEU A 223 2.32 0.39 17.50
N GLU A 224 1.79 -0.38 16.56
CA GLU A 224 1.28 -1.73 16.81
C GLU A 224 2.39 -2.67 17.25
N ASN A 225 3.55 -2.59 16.62
CA ASN A 225 4.71 -3.41 16.98
C ASN A 225 5.26 -3.02 18.33
N GLU A 226 5.31 -1.71 18.64
CA GLU A 226 5.70 -1.20 19.95
C GLU A 226 4.76 -1.70 21.06
N LEU A 227 3.45 -1.62 20.84
CA LEU A 227 2.44 -2.09 21.81
C LEU A 227 2.50 -3.61 21.99
N THR A 228 2.71 -4.36 20.91
CA THR A 228 2.86 -5.81 20.93
C THR A 228 4.12 -6.20 21.69
N ALA A 229 5.27 -5.58 21.39
CA ALA A 229 6.51 -5.82 22.10
C ALA A 229 6.37 -5.57 23.62
N LYS A 230 5.77 -4.43 24.00
CA LYS A 230 5.51 -4.13 25.42
C LYS A 230 4.60 -5.17 26.09
N ARG A 231 3.62 -5.70 25.38
CA ARG A 231 2.76 -6.77 25.90
C ARG A 231 3.52 -8.09 26.06
N LEU A 232 4.34 -8.45 25.08
CA LEU A 232 5.15 -9.66 25.10
C LEU A 232 6.20 -9.60 26.23
N ILE A 233 6.86 -8.47 26.43
CA ILE A 233 7.81 -8.27 27.54
C ILE A 233 7.14 -8.51 28.91
N ARG A 234 5.88 -8.04 29.08
CA ARG A 234 5.14 -8.29 30.35
C ARG A 234 4.74 -9.75 30.52
N LEU A 235 4.56 -10.49 29.44
CA LEU A 235 4.24 -11.91 29.46
C LEU A 235 5.47 -12.80 29.55
N ALA A 236 6.66 -12.29 29.19
CA ALA A 236 7.90 -13.06 29.13
C ALA A 236 8.20 -13.88 30.40
N PRO A 237 7.98 -13.38 31.66
CA PRO A 237 8.20 -14.18 32.87
C PRO A 237 7.28 -15.40 33.01
N GLN A 238 6.19 -15.46 32.25
CA GLN A 238 5.21 -16.56 32.29
C GLN A 238 5.40 -17.54 31.11
N LEU A 239 6.33 -17.27 30.20
CA LEU A 239 6.58 -18.11 29.05
C LEU A 239 7.51 -19.28 29.44
N PRO A 240 7.29 -20.50 28.89
CA PRO A 240 8.11 -21.66 29.14
C PRO A 240 9.50 -21.59 28.46
N LEU A 241 9.71 -20.66 27.53
CA LEU A 241 10.94 -20.43 26.79
C LEU A 241 11.28 -18.93 26.75
N PRO A 242 12.55 -18.53 26.58
CA PRO A 242 12.95 -17.14 26.46
C PRO A 242 12.23 -16.43 25.31
N LEU A 243 11.95 -15.13 25.48
CA LEU A 243 11.51 -14.23 24.42
C LEU A 243 12.71 -13.46 23.86
N VAL A 244 12.91 -13.52 22.54
CA VAL A 244 13.99 -12.85 21.80
C VAL A 244 13.38 -11.84 20.81
#